data_9a2d44b779f020904455accf503c15c4
#
_entry.id   9a2d44b779f020904455accf503c15c4
#
_cell.length_a   1.000
_cell.length_b   1.000
_cell.length_c   1.000
_cell.angle_alpha   90.00
_cell.angle_beta   90.00
_cell.angle_gamma   90.00
#
_symmetry.space_group_name_H-M   'P 1'
#
loop_
_entity.id
_entity.type
_entity.pdbx_description
1 polymer ?
#
loop_
_entity_poly.entity_id
_entity_poly.type
_entity_poly.pdbx_seq_one_letter_code
_entity_poly.pdbx_strand_id
1 'polypeptide(L)'
;FFAGLLPEGKMRRLIAQQFQVSGQNDFALLDRIGGECAGAVTLLEPGQALRSPEQNDDVQWLSDEEVVAILDELPRRPMLAGKDGLRLSLAGAQDKLPVVFDGTRIGLPLNGTPSSHILKPAIHAVLDSVINEGFCMALAEAMQLKPAKSTVHVVLDRQFLLVERYDRVMDVSGEPHRL
;
A
#
# COMPACT_ATOMS: atom_id res chain seq x y z
N PHE A 1 -0.86 18.84 -9.72
CA PHE A 1 -1.59 18.50 -8.50
C PHE A 1 -1.52 16.99 -8.22
N PHE A 2 -1.92 16.14 -9.17
CA PHE A 2 -1.98 14.70 -8.98
C PHE A 2 -0.62 13.99 -8.92
N ALA A 3 0.47 14.64 -9.30
CA ALA A 3 1.83 14.08 -9.18
C ALA A 3 2.18 13.63 -7.74
N GLY A 4 1.62 14.32 -6.73
CA GLY A 4 1.79 13.97 -5.31
C GLY A 4 1.14 12.66 -4.86
N LEU A 5 0.38 11.99 -5.73
CA LEU A 5 -0.15 10.65 -5.47
C LEU A 5 0.81 9.54 -5.92
N LEU A 6 1.82 9.89 -6.71
CA LEU A 6 2.75 8.94 -7.32
C LEU A 6 3.94 8.60 -6.42
N PRO A 7 4.46 7.38 -6.50
CA PRO A 7 5.75 7.03 -5.94
C PRO A 7 6.87 7.93 -6.45
N GLU A 8 7.96 8.02 -5.70
CA GLU A 8 9.09 8.89 -5.97
C GLU A 8 10.37 8.11 -6.31
N GLY A 9 11.36 8.83 -6.82
CA GLY A 9 12.73 8.34 -6.95
C GLY A 9 12.88 7.04 -7.74
N LYS A 10 13.49 6.03 -7.12
CA LYS A 10 13.74 4.72 -7.73
C LYS A 10 12.44 3.97 -8.05
N MET A 11 11.47 4.00 -7.13
CA MET A 11 10.19 3.31 -7.30
C MET A 11 9.46 3.79 -8.55
N ARG A 12 9.38 5.12 -8.72
CA ARG A 12 8.74 5.74 -9.90
C ARG A 12 9.40 5.29 -11.20
N ARG A 13 10.75 5.24 -11.24
CA ARG A 13 11.50 4.78 -12.42
C ARG A 13 11.20 3.31 -12.75
N LEU A 14 11.18 2.43 -11.74
CA LEU A 14 10.90 1.00 -11.94
C LEU A 14 9.48 0.77 -12.46
N ILE A 15 8.49 1.49 -11.90
CA ILE A 15 7.10 1.43 -12.37
C ILE A 15 6.98 1.94 -13.82
N ALA A 16 7.63 3.05 -14.14
CA ALA A 16 7.65 3.59 -15.50
C ALA A 16 8.24 2.60 -16.51
N GLN A 17 9.34 1.93 -16.14
CA GLN A 17 9.95 0.87 -16.94
C GLN A 17 9.02 -0.33 -17.13
N GLN A 18 8.36 -0.78 -16.06
CA GLN A 18 7.42 -1.91 -16.10
C GLN A 18 6.28 -1.68 -17.10
N PHE A 19 5.76 -0.45 -17.15
CA PHE A 19 4.67 -0.11 -18.06
C PHE A 19 5.12 0.52 -19.39
N GLN A 20 6.43 0.64 -19.62
CA GLN A 20 7.01 1.26 -20.82
C GLN A 20 6.50 2.68 -21.07
N VAL A 21 6.33 3.46 -20.01
CA VAL A 21 5.92 4.87 -20.06
C VAL A 21 7.03 5.78 -19.56
N SER A 22 6.96 7.07 -19.93
CA SER A 22 7.91 8.05 -19.38
C SER A 22 7.69 8.27 -17.89
N GLY A 23 8.75 8.20 -17.08
CA GLY A 23 8.71 8.58 -15.67
C GLY A 23 8.38 10.06 -15.41
N GLN A 24 8.40 10.92 -16.44
CA GLN A 24 7.98 12.31 -16.37
C GLN A 24 6.50 12.51 -16.72
N ASN A 25 5.83 11.49 -17.23
CA ASN A 25 4.42 11.55 -17.58
C ASN A 25 3.55 11.06 -16.42
N ASP A 26 3.16 11.99 -15.53
CA ASP A 26 2.32 11.72 -14.36
C ASP A 26 0.99 11.07 -14.75
N PHE A 27 0.38 11.54 -15.83
CA PHE A 27 -0.90 11.03 -16.28
C PHE A 27 -0.81 9.56 -16.72
N ALA A 28 0.19 9.23 -17.54
CA ALA A 28 0.39 7.84 -17.99
C ALA A 28 0.70 6.89 -16.84
N LEU A 29 1.41 7.34 -15.80
CA LEU A 29 1.65 6.56 -14.60
C LEU A 29 0.37 6.34 -13.80
N LEU A 30 -0.39 7.41 -13.54
CA LEU A 30 -1.65 7.34 -12.80
C LEU A 30 -2.70 6.47 -13.53
N ASP A 31 -2.74 6.53 -14.85
CA ASP A 31 -3.57 5.64 -15.67
C ASP A 31 -3.29 4.16 -15.36
N ARG A 32 -2.04 3.80 -15.10
CA ARG A 32 -1.62 2.43 -14.82
C ARG A 32 -1.78 2.00 -13.37
N ILE A 33 -1.53 2.89 -12.40
CA ILE A 33 -1.46 2.51 -10.99
C ILE A 33 -2.45 3.27 -10.10
N GLY A 34 -3.22 4.22 -10.60
CA GLY A 34 -4.07 5.12 -9.80
C GLY A 34 -5.42 4.55 -9.35
N GLY A 35 -5.62 3.25 -9.37
CA GLY A 35 -6.87 2.63 -8.92
C GLY A 35 -7.11 2.72 -7.42
N GLU A 36 -6.04 2.68 -6.61
CA GLU A 36 -6.07 2.83 -5.16
C GLU A 36 -5.00 3.83 -4.75
N CYS A 37 -5.40 5.06 -4.46
CA CYS A 37 -4.52 6.17 -4.08
C CYS A 37 -4.67 6.55 -2.61
N ALA A 38 -3.89 7.55 -2.18
CA ALA A 38 -4.10 8.22 -0.91
C ALA A 38 -5.41 9.02 -0.92
N GLY A 39 -6.07 9.15 0.25
CA GLY A 39 -7.35 9.83 0.40
C GLY A 39 -8.49 9.10 -0.31
N ALA A 40 -9.48 9.86 -0.75
CA ALA A 40 -10.66 9.36 -1.46
C ALA A 40 -10.49 9.26 -2.98
N VAL A 41 -9.26 9.40 -3.51
CA VAL A 41 -9.02 9.45 -4.96
C VAL A 41 -8.91 8.05 -5.53
N THR A 42 -9.71 7.80 -6.56
CA THR A 42 -9.64 6.61 -7.41
C THR A 42 -9.69 7.05 -8.87
N LEU A 43 -8.71 6.62 -9.65
CA LEU A 43 -8.68 6.89 -11.09
C LEU A 43 -9.21 5.67 -11.83
N LEU A 44 -10.33 5.84 -12.49
CA LEU A 44 -11.04 4.79 -13.22
C LEU A 44 -10.72 4.87 -14.71
N GLU A 45 -10.75 3.72 -15.36
CA GLU A 45 -10.71 3.67 -16.82
C GLU A 45 -12.03 4.18 -17.42
N PRO A 46 -12.02 4.74 -18.64
CA PRO A 46 -13.24 5.17 -19.29
C PRO A 46 -14.28 4.05 -19.34
N GLY A 47 -15.47 4.33 -18.79
CA GLY A 47 -16.55 3.36 -18.72
C GLY A 47 -16.57 2.45 -17.47
N GLN A 48 -15.54 2.50 -16.64
CA GLN A 48 -15.58 1.88 -15.32
C GLN A 48 -16.46 2.70 -14.36
N ALA A 49 -17.36 2.03 -13.66
CA ALA A 49 -18.10 2.63 -12.54
C ALA A 49 -17.27 2.54 -11.25
N LEU A 50 -17.51 3.47 -10.33
CA LEU A 50 -17.04 3.29 -8.96
C LEU A 50 -17.61 2.00 -8.39
N ARG A 51 -16.78 1.26 -7.66
CA ARG A 51 -17.23 0.09 -6.92
C ARG A 51 -18.37 0.50 -5.98
N SER A 52 -19.49 -0.23 -6.00
CA SER A 52 -20.57 0.02 -5.06
C SER A 52 -20.26 -0.61 -3.71
N PRO A 53 -20.72 -0.02 -2.60
CA PRO A 53 -20.56 -0.59 -1.26
C PRO A 53 -21.16 -1.99 -1.09
N GLU A 54 -22.08 -2.39 -1.97
CA GLU A 54 -22.75 -3.70 -1.96
C GLU A 54 -21.91 -4.81 -2.62
N GLN A 55 -20.81 -4.46 -3.28
CA GLN A 55 -19.89 -5.44 -3.87
C GLN A 55 -18.96 -5.98 -2.78
N ASN A 56 -18.95 -7.30 -2.60
CA ASN A 56 -18.02 -7.97 -1.70
C ASN A 56 -16.59 -7.60 -2.02
N ASP A 57 -15.77 -7.42 -0.99
CA ASP A 57 -14.36 -7.14 -1.15
C ASP A 57 -13.66 -8.27 -1.88
N ASP A 58 -12.95 -7.90 -2.94
CA ASP A 58 -12.11 -8.82 -3.71
C ASP A 58 -10.70 -8.78 -3.12
N VAL A 59 -10.47 -9.65 -2.14
CA VAL A 59 -9.20 -9.72 -1.40
C VAL A 59 -8.53 -11.05 -1.66
N GLN A 60 -7.34 -11.02 -2.23
CA GLN A 60 -6.47 -12.19 -2.29
C GLN A 60 -5.74 -12.34 -0.96
N TRP A 61 -6.24 -13.20 -0.07
CA TRP A 61 -5.55 -13.53 1.19
C TRP A 61 -4.26 -14.30 0.92
N LEU A 62 -3.22 -13.97 1.67
CA LEU A 62 -1.85 -14.47 1.48
C LEU A 62 -1.49 -15.48 2.56
N SER A 63 -0.72 -16.50 2.18
CA SER A 63 0.02 -17.33 3.12
C SER A 63 1.29 -16.60 3.61
N ASP A 64 1.92 -17.12 4.66
CA ASP A 64 3.17 -16.57 5.19
C ASP A 64 4.29 -16.57 4.14
N GLU A 65 4.38 -17.63 3.33
CA GLU A 65 5.36 -17.76 2.25
C GLU A 65 5.08 -16.74 1.13
N GLU A 66 3.83 -16.48 0.80
CA GLU A 66 3.43 -15.47 -0.18
C GLU A 66 3.76 -14.06 0.32
N VAL A 67 3.56 -13.77 1.62
CA VAL A 67 3.97 -12.50 2.23
C VAL A 67 5.48 -12.31 2.09
N VAL A 68 6.28 -13.31 2.44
CA VAL A 68 7.74 -13.25 2.30
C VAL A 68 8.15 -13.04 0.84
N ALA A 69 7.56 -13.78 -0.10
CA ALA A 69 7.84 -13.62 -1.53
C ALA A 69 7.55 -12.19 -2.02
N ILE A 70 6.46 -11.59 -1.56
CA ILE A 70 6.11 -10.20 -1.86
C ILE A 70 7.14 -9.22 -1.27
N LEU A 71 7.53 -9.40 0.00
CA LEU A 71 8.53 -8.55 0.64
C LEU A 71 9.87 -8.57 -0.13
N ASP A 72 10.28 -9.73 -0.63
CA ASP A 72 11.50 -9.89 -1.43
C ASP A 72 11.34 -9.34 -2.88
N GLU A 73 10.11 -9.24 -3.40
CA GLU A 73 9.81 -8.70 -4.73
C GLU A 73 9.73 -7.17 -4.75
N LEU A 74 9.20 -6.53 -3.70
CA LEU A 74 8.92 -5.09 -3.65
C LEU A 74 10.08 -4.18 -4.08
N PRO A 75 11.37 -4.44 -3.73
CA PRO A 75 12.49 -3.60 -4.15
C PRO A 75 12.74 -3.58 -5.66
N ARG A 76 12.26 -4.60 -6.38
CA ARG A 76 12.40 -4.76 -7.84
C ARG A 76 11.11 -4.43 -8.58
N ARG A 77 9.97 -4.66 -7.94
CA ARG A 77 8.62 -4.42 -8.49
C ARG A 77 7.76 -3.66 -7.48
N PRO A 78 7.99 -2.34 -7.33
CA PRO A 78 7.27 -1.53 -6.36
C PRO A 78 5.76 -1.59 -6.55
N MET A 79 5.03 -1.66 -5.44
CA MET A 79 3.56 -1.76 -5.44
C MET A 79 3.02 -2.96 -6.25
N LEU A 80 3.85 -3.97 -6.54
CA LEU A 80 3.52 -5.09 -7.43
C LEU A 80 3.01 -4.64 -8.81
N ALA A 81 3.57 -3.55 -9.33
CA ALA A 81 3.14 -2.93 -10.58
C ALA A 81 3.00 -3.95 -11.72
N GLY A 82 1.86 -3.92 -12.43
CA GLY A 82 1.55 -4.86 -13.51
C GLY A 82 1.08 -6.25 -13.05
N LYS A 83 0.79 -6.46 -11.76
CA LYS A 83 0.04 -7.63 -11.31
C LYS A 83 -1.44 -7.44 -11.60
N ASP A 84 -2.07 -8.45 -12.16
CA ASP A 84 -3.48 -8.39 -12.53
C ASP A 84 -4.38 -8.01 -11.34
N GLY A 85 -5.34 -7.13 -11.58
CA GLY A 85 -6.27 -6.63 -10.56
C GLY A 85 -5.67 -5.58 -9.60
N LEU A 86 -4.34 -5.29 -9.66
CA LEU A 86 -3.69 -4.31 -8.79
C LEU A 86 -3.34 -3.02 -9.55
N ARG A 87 -3.86 -1.90 -9.04
CA ARG A 87 -3.52 -0.54 -9.49
C ARG A 87 -3.33 0.35 -8.27
N LEU A 88 -2.15 0.21 -7.62
CA LEU A 88 -1.83 0.80 -6.32
C LEU A 88 -0.86 1.97 -6.47
N SER A 89 -1.16 3.11 -5.83
CA SER A 89 -0.32 4.30 -5.84
C SER A 89 -0.29 4.99 -4.48
N LEU A 90 0.87 4.98 -3.83
CA LEU A 90 1.15 5.76 -2.63
C LEU A 90 2.44 6.56 -2.83
N ALA A 91 2.41 7.83 -2.45
CA ALA A 91 3.55 8.72 -2.53
C ALA A 91 4.74 8.29 -1.65
N GLY A 92 5.92 8.81 -1.97
CA GLY A 92 7.16 8.63 -1.22
C GLY A 92 8.14 7.65 -1.86
N ALA A 93 9.34 7.55 -1.27
CA ALA A 93 10.49 6.84 -1.82
C ALA A 93 10.78 5.48 -1.15
N GLN A 94 10.17 5.18 -0.01
CA GLN A 94 10.33 3.91 0.70
C GLN A 94 9.43 2.84 0.09
N ASP A 95 9.93 1.60 -0.04
CA ASP A 95 9.14 0.45 -0.46
C ASP A 95 7.96 0.26 0.52
N LYS A 96 6.78 0.09 -0.03
CA LYS A 96 5.53 -0.08 0.71
C LYS A 96 4.49 -0.76 -0.17
N LEU A 97 3.49 -1.36 0.47
CA LEU A 97 2.38 -1.98 -0.23
C LEU A 97 1.07 -1.71 0.52
N PRO A 98 0.05 -1.12 -0.14
CA PRO A 98 -1.31 -1.11 0.39
C PRO A 98 -1.85 -2.54 0.51
N VAL A 99 -2.38 -2.89 1.68
CA VAL A 99 -2.91 -4.23 1.97
C VAL A 99 -4.23 -4.14 2.75
N VAL A 100 -4.97 -5.22 2.75
CA VAL A 100 -6.07 -5.46 3.69
C VAL A 100 -5.54 -6.30 4.84
N PHE A 101 -5.92 -5.95 6.06
CA PHE A 101 -5.57 -6.72 7.26
C PHE A 101 -6.84 -6.92 8.12
N ASP A 102 -7.18 -8.17 8.41
CA ASP A 102 -8.37 -8.54 9.19
C ASP A 102 -8.09 -8.76 10.69
N GLY A 103 -6.90 -8.39 11.15
CA GLY A 103 -6.42 -8.64 12.52
C GLY A 103 -5.54 -9.90 12.64
N THR A 104 -5.53 -10.74 11.61
CA THR A 104 -4.78 -12.01 11.60
C THR A 104 -4.05 -12.22 10.26
N ARG A 105 -4.74 -12.01 9.14
CA ARG A 105 -4.26 -12.28 7.78
C ARG A 105 -4.00 -10.99 7.02
N ILE A 106 -3.04 -11.05 6.10
CA ILE A 106 -2.75 -10.00 5.14
C ILE A 106 -3.29 -10.42 3.79
N GLY A 107 -3.91 -9.47 3.06
CA GLY A 107 -4.43 -9.70 1.72
C GLY A 107 -4.14 -8.55 0.77
N LEU A 108 -4.13 -8.86 -0.53
CA LEU A 108 -4.02 -7.86 -1.59
C LEU A 108 -5.42 -7.36 -1.96
N PRO A 109 -5.63 -6.04 -1.98
CA PRO A 109 -6.89 -5.45 -2.41
C PRO A 109 -6.97 -5.48 -3.94
N LEU A 110 -7.81 -6.36 -4.51
CA LEU A 110 -7.98 -6.49 -5.95
C LEU A 110 -9.14 -5.60 -6.45
N ASN A 111 -9.13 -5.30 -7.73
CA ASN A 111 -10.25 -4.72 -8.48
C ASN A 111 -10.89 -3.47 -7.81
N GLY A 112 -10.05 -2.61 -7.20
CA GLY A 112 -10.50 -1.36 -6.56
C GLY A 112 -11.02 -1.52 -5.13
N THR A 113 -10.86 -2.70 -4.51
CA THR A 113 -11.09 -2.89 -3.07
C THR A 113 -10.24 -1.90 -2.28
N PRO A 114 -10.79 -1.18 -1.28
CA PRO A 114 -9.99 -0.30 -0.45
C PRO A 114 -9.01 -1.08 0.42
N SER A 115 -7.76 -0.63 0.49
CA SER A 115 -6.81 -1.15 1.47
C SER A 115 -7.06 -0.53 2.84
N SER A 116 -6.84 -1.28 3.91
CA SER A 116 -6.96 -0.82 5.30
C SER A 116 -5.63 -0.40 5.92
N HIS A 117 -4.53 -0.97 5.43
CA HIS A 117 -3.20 -0.79 6.00
C HIS A 117 -2.14 -0.55 4.93
N ILE A 118 -0.98 -0.07 5.37
CA ILE A 118 0.24 0.03 4.57
C ILE A 118 1.28 -0.91 5.19
N LEU A 119 1.70 -1.90 4.43
CA LEU A 119 2.82 -2.76 4.77
C LEU A 119 4.13 -2.08 4.32
N LYS A 120 5.08 -1.92 5.25
CA LYS A 120 6.40 -1.33 5.01
C LYS A 120 7.49 -2.35 5.35
N PRO A 121 8.22 -2.86 4.35
CA PRO A 121 9.33 -3.78 4.59
C PRO A 121 10.52 -3.07 5.23
N ALA A 122 11.46 -3.84 5.74
CA ALA A 122 12.74 -3.33 6.20
C ALA A 122 13.48 -2.62 5.05
N ILE A 123 14.12 -1.49 5.36
CA ILE A 123 14.98 -0.78 4.41
C ILE A 123 16.34 -1.48 4.41
N HIS A 124 16.68 -2.15 3.31
CA HIS A 124 17.87 -3.00 3.21
C HIS A 124 19.18 -2.31 3.63
N ALA A 125 19.31 -1.00 3.38
CA ALA A 125 20.50 -0.22 3.72
C ALA A 125 20.51 0.34 5.16
N VAL A 126 19.45 0.10 5.96
CA VAL A 126 19.27 0.67 7.29
C VAL A 126 18.99 -0.44 8.28
N LEU A 127 19.94 -0.65 9.21
CA LEU A 127 19.79 -1.64 10.27
C LEU A 127 18.55 -1.32 11.13
N ASP A 128 17.79 -2.36 11.46
CA ASP A 128 16.62 -2.29 12.36
C ASP A 128 15.59 -1.21 11.99
N SER A 129 15.47 -0.86 10.71
CA SER A 129 14.58 0.22 10.24
C SER A 129 13.13 0.03 10.66
N VAL A 130 12.61 -1.21 10.63
CA VAL A 130 11.24 -1.56 11.07
C VAL A 130 11.07 -1.33 12.56
N ILE A 131 12.00 -1.83 13.37
CA ILE A 131 11.96 -1.68 14.83
C ILE A 131 12.09 -0.20 15.22
N ASN A 132 12.99 0.52 14.56
CA ASN A 132 13.18 1.95 14.82
C ASN A 132 11.93 2.77 14.48
N GLU A 133 11.29 2.52 13.33
CA GLU A 133 10.05 3.21 12.96
C GLU A 133 8.93 2.86 13.94
N GLY A 134 8.75 1.59 14.29
CA GLY A 134 7.77 1.14 15.28
C GLY A 134 8.00 1.77 16.66
N PHE A 135 9.27 1.85 17.11
CA PHE A 135 9.63 2.54 18.36
C PHE A 135 9.29 4.03 18.33
N CYS A 136 9.60 4.73 17.22
CA CYS A 136 9.28 6.15 17.07
C CYS A 136 7.76 6.38 17.08
N MET A 137 6.97 5.50 16.47
CA MET A 137 5.51 5.59 16.50
C MET A 137 4.97 5.38 17.93
N ALA A 138 5.45 4.38 18.66
CA ALA A 138 5.09 4.14 20.05
C ALA A 138 5.48 5.30 20.96
N LEU A 139 6.67 5.88 20.75
CA LEU A 139 7.12 7.07 21.49
C LEU A 139 6.20 8.28 21.19
N ALA A 140 5.85 8.50 19.94
CA ALA A 140 4.95 9.58 19.55
C ALA A 140 3.57 9.42 20.21
N GLU A 141 3.06 8.19 20.30
CA GLU A 141 1.81 7.89 21.01
C GLU A 141 1.93 8.17 22.52
N ALA A 142 3.02 7.73 23.15
CA ALA A 142 3.30 8.01 24.56
C ALA A 142 3.41 9.52 24.85
N MET A 143 3.87 10.30 23.87
CA MET A 143 3.92 11.77 23.90
C MET A 143 2.58 12.44 23.51
N GLN A 144 1.51 11.68 23.30
CA GLN A 144 0.17 12.16 22.91
C GLN A 144 0.13 12.91 21.56
N LEU A 145 1.04 12.60 20.64
CA LEU A 145 1.09 13.19 19.29
C LEU A 145 0.10 12.55 18.29
N LYS A 146 -0.67 11.56 18.71
CA LYS A 146 -1.68 10.85 17.91
C LYS A 146 -1.13 10.35 16.56
N PRO A 147 -0.06 9.54 16.52
CA PRO A 147 0.42 8.94 15.29
C PRO A 147 -0.61 7.95 14.73
N ALA A 148 -0.43 7.54 13.46
CA ALA A 148 -1.18 6.41 12.94
C ALA A 148 -0.84 5.15 13.74
N LYS A 149 -1.84 4.31 14.00
CA LYS A 149 -1.61 3.02 14.68
C LYS A 149 -0.69 2.16 13.83
N SER A 150 0.29 1.56 14.47
CA SER A 150 1.25 0.71 13.78
C SER A 150 1.71 -0.44 14.64
N THR A 151 2.00 -1.56 14.01
CA THR A 151 2.48 -2.78 14.66
C THR A 151 3.63 -3.39 13.88
N VAL A 152 4.65 -3.86 14.61
CA VAL A 152 5.74 -4.63 14.03
C VAL A 152 5.29 -6.09 13.90
N HIS A 153 5.41 -6.63 12.71
CA HIS A 153 5.10 -8.02 12.41
C HIS A 153 6.36 -8.79 12.01
N VAL A 154 6.35 -10.07 12.34
CA VAL A 154 7.36 -11.03 11.90
C VAL A 154 6.63 -12.20 11.25
N VAL A 155 6.94 -12.45 9.99
CA VAL A 155 6.42 -13.59 9.24
C VAL A 155 7.63 -14.41 8.77
N LEU A 156 7.72 -15.65 9.25
CA LEU A 156 8.91 -16.49 9.10
C LEU A 156 10.16 -15.75 9.61
N ASP A 157 11.07 -15.34 8.72
CA ASP A 157 12.30 -14.61 9.04
C ASP A 157 12.30 -13.14 8.58
N ARG A 158 11.15 -12.62 8.14
CA ARG A 158 11.00 -11.25 7.62
C ARG A 158 10.23 -10.37 8.57
N GLN A 159 10.77 -9.18 8.81
CA GLN A 159 10.13 -8.14 9.60
C GLN A 159 9.56 -7.05 8.69
N PHE A 160 8.39 -6.54 9.06
CA PHE A 160 7.78 -5.37 8.43
C PHE A 160 6.94 -4.60 9.44
N LEU A 161 6.70 -3.33 9.14
CA LEU A 161 5.76 -2.49 9.88
C LEU A 161 4.41 -2.49 9.15
N LEU A 162 3.34 -2.73 9.87
CA LEU A 162 1.98 -2.57 9.39
C LEU A 162 1.40 -1.31 10.00
N VAL A 163 1.00 -0.35 9.16
CA VAL A 163 0.49 0.96 9.56
C VAL A 163 -0.97 1.08 9.13
N GLU A 164 -1.87 1.35 10.08
CA GLU A 164 -3.28 1.62 9.79
C GLU A 164 -3.41 2.90 8.96
N ARG A 165 -4.23 2.88 7.93
CA ARG A 165 -4.46 4.04 7.07
C ARG A 165 -5.41 5.01 7.75
N TYR A 166 -4.94 6.23 8.01
CA TYR A 166 -5.73 7.30 8.62
C TYR A 166 -6.80 7.87 7.68
N ASP A 167 -6.66 7.63 6.37
CA ASP A 167 -7.57 8.06 5.32
C ASP A 167 -8.62 6.96 4.97
N ARG A 168 -8.87 6.08 5.94
CA ARG A 168 -9.89 5.03 5.87
C ARG A 168 -10.76 5.06 7.12
N VAL A 169 -12.03 4.78 6.94
CA VAL A 169 -12.99 4.54 8.02
C VAL A 169 -13.46 3.10 7.93
N MET A 170 -13.44 2.40 9.03
CA MET A 170 -14.02 1.06 9.12
C MET A 170 -15.52 1.22 9.41
N ASP A 171 -16.34 0.56 8.64
CA ASP A 171 -17.78 0.52 8.90
C ASP A 171 -18.14 -0.47 10.02
N VAL A 172 -19.44 -0.65 10.27
CA VAL A 172 -19.95 -1.55 11.32
C VAL A 172 -19.69 -3.03 11.03
N SER A 173 -19.41 -3.38 9.78
CA SER A 173 -19.01 -4.74 9.36
C SER A 173 -17.50 -4.96 9.40
N GLY A 174 -16.72 -3.90 9.65
CA GLY A 174 -15.26 -3.93 9.67
C GLY A 174 -14.63 -3.75 8.29
N GLU A 175 -15.39 -3.27 7.29
CA GLU A 175 -14.89 -2.99 5.95
C GLU A 175 -14.30 -1.58 5.84
N PRO A 176 -13.14 -1.41 5.16
CA PRO A 176 -12.52 -0.10 4.99
C PRO A 176 -13.19 0.73 3.90
N HIS A 177 -13.60 1.94 4.25
CA HIS A 177 -14.09 2.94 3.32
C HIS A 177 -13.12 4.12 3.18
N ARG A 178 -13.08 4.74 2.01
CA ARG A 178 -12.28 5.94 1.75
C ARG A 178 -12.93 7.17 2.37
N LEU A 179 -12.10 8.00 3.03
CA LEU A 179 -12.51 9.31 3.54
C LEU A 179 -12.48 10.38 2.45
#